data_f4fab2e07a302e5ce1fbbf41151d3540
#
_entry.id   f4fab2e07a302e5ce1fbbf41151d3540
#
_cell.length_a   1.000
_cell.length_b   1.000
_cell.length_c   1.000
_cell.angle_alpha   90.00
_cell.angle_beta   90.00
_cell.angle_gamma   90.00
#
_symmetry.space_group_name_H-M   'P 1'
#
loop_
_entity.id
_entity.type
_entity.pdbx_description
1 polymer ?
#
loop_
_entity_poly.entity_id
_entity_poly.type
_entity_poly.pdbx_seq_one_letter_code
_entity_poly.pdbx_strand_id
1 'polypeptide(L)'
;VHDPMGPKIRFGLGAIKGVGSGAVEAILEARQAEEEDSGEAHERPFVDLFDFCARVDLRRVNKSVIEALVQCGAFDTVHNAINVHRSQAFIAIEQAVERGKRIQAERSSGQESLFGLMGGEEEAQAYEHPGGSFPVLDPWDSREQLSREKGTLGFYISGHPLDRYRSELLRFCDATTESLAQLDNHRQITVGGTVEGYRERRTKMGHTMAFFHIEDALGRVEVIVRPRPLEKEGLREALQSGQPILLGGRVKHEQDRNDDSAAPEAKILLEEATLLSDALHARTTAITVRLPVESIDRTKLDSLRAMLEQYPGPCPVSLELSSPGDWRVNLAETGLFVDPSDALLTGLERMFGSKVCELH
;
A
#
# COMPACT_ATOMS: atom_id res chain seq x y z
N VAL A 1 -11.17 -11.30 24.74
CA VAL A 1 -11.68 -11.98 23.54
C VAL A 1 -10.46 -12.56 22.85
N HIS A 2 -10.38 -13.88 22.76
CA HIS A 2 -9.26 -14.59 22.12
C HIS A 2 -9.47 -14.48 20.59
N ASP A 3 -8.66 -13.65 19.93
CA ASP A 3 -8.69 -13.52 18.47
C ASP A 3 -7.97 -14.74 17.86
N PRO A 4 -8.63 -15.56 17.03
CA PRO A 4 -8.00 -16.73 16.43
C PRO A 4 -6.83 -16.41 15.48
N MET A 5 -6.67 -15.15 15.09
CA MET A 5 -5.58 -14.65 14.26
C MET A 5 -4.38 -14.11 15.07
N GLY A 6 -4.38 -14.25 16.40
CA GLY A 6 -3.31 -13.77 17.27
C GLY A 6 -3.47 -12.31 17.73
N PRO A 7 -2.51 -11.77 18.49
CA PRO A 7 -2.59 -10.41 19.03
C PRO A 7 -2.53 -9.38 17.91
N LYS A 8 -3.50 -8.46 17.87
CA LYS A 8 -3.57 -7.34 16.92
C LYS A 8 -3.18 -6.04 17.60
N ILE A 9 -2.37 -5.23 16.90
CA ILE A 9 -2.06 -3.87 17.32
C ILE A 9 -3.16 -2.96 16.75
N ARG A 10 -3.86 -2.21 17.62
CA ARG A 10 -4.83 -1.19 17.23
C ARG A 10 -4.12 0.14 17.07
N PHE A 11 -4.22 0.73 15.89
CA PHE A 11 -3.67 2.04 15.61
C PHE A 11 -4.73 3.13 15.88
N GLY A 12 -4.37 4.14 16.69
CA GLY A 12 -5.29 5.21 17.04
C GLY A 12 -5.52 6.17 15.87
N LEU A 13 -6.77 6.57 15.62
CA LEU A 13 -7.14 7.49 14.53
C LEU A 13 -6.40 8.83 14.59
N GLY A 14 -6.05 9.32 15.79
CA GLY A 14 -5.31 10.56 15.98
C GLY A 14 -3.86 10.53 15.49
N ALA A 15 -3.33 9.36 15.15
CA ALA A 15 -2.00 9.21 14.55
C ALA A 15 -2.03 9.29 13.00
N ILE A 16 -3.22 9.34 12.40
CA ILE A 16 -3.40 9.52 10.95
C ILE A 16 -3.15 11.00 10.61
N LYS A 17 -2.31 11.28 9.63
CA LYS A 17 -2.03 12.64 9.17
C LYS A 17 -3.31 13.34 8.72
N GLY A 18 -3.57 14.52 9.26
CA GLY A 18 -4.76 15.30 8.94
C GLY A 18 -5.99 14.97 9.78
N VAL A 19 -5.94 13.96 10.67
CA VAL A 19 -7.03 13.64 11.58
C VAL A 19 -6.73 14.24 12.96
N GLY A 20 -7.33 15.40 13.25
CA GLY A 20 -7.18 16.08 14.54
C GLY A 20 -8.06 15.49 15.64
N SER A 21 -7.78 15.87 16.90
CA SER A 21 -8.54 15.41 18.08
C SER A 21 -10.05 15.70 17.97
N GLY A 22 -10.41 16.88 17.46
CA GLY A 22 -11.81 17.25 17.25
C GLY A 22 -12.56 16.32 16.27
N ALA A 23 -11.88 15.80 15.23
CA ALA A 23 -12.48 14.83 14.35
C ALA A 23 -12.65 13.46 15.03
N VAL A 24 -11.65 13.04 15.82
CA VAL A 24 -11.72 11.79 16.59
C VAL A 24 -12.87 11.82 17.60
N GLU A 25 -13.03 12.93 18.34
CA GLU A 25 -14.14 13.14 19.26
C GLU A 25 -15.49 13.05 18.55
N ALA A 26 -15.66 13.74 17.42
CA ALA A 26 -16.90 13.69 16.65
C ALA A 26 -17.23 12.27 16.12
N ILE A 27 -16.23 11.47 15.77
CA ILE A 27 -16.40 10.07 15.38
C ILE A 27 -16.84 9.23 16.58
N LEU A 28 -16.24 9.44 17.76
CA LEU A 28 -16.62 8.72 18.98
C LEU A 28 -18.04 9.09 19.43
N GLU A 29 -18.39 10.38 19.43
CA GLU A 29 -19.74 10.87 19.72
C GLU A 29 -20.79 10.22 18.79
N ALA A 30 -20.50 10.17 17.48
CA ALA A 30 -21.40 9.57 16.49
C ALA A 30 -21.53 8.04 16.61
N ARG A 31 -20.60 7.37 17.29
CA ARG A 31 -20.68 5.91 17.57
C ARG A 31 -21.52 5.59 18.80
N GLN A 32 -21.80 6.56 19.65
CA GLN A 32 -22.65 6.38 20.82
C GLN A 32 -24.11 6.62 20.38
N ALA A 33 -24.99 5.69 20.68
CA ALA A 33 -26.43 5.85 20.58
C ALA A 33 -26.99 5.80 22.00
N GLU A 34 -27.81 6.79 22.36
CA GLU A 34 -28.63 6.71 23.59
C GLU A 34 -29.89 5.90 23.25
N GLU A 35 -30.18 4.87 24.00
CA GLU A 35 -31.47 4.21 23.95
C GLU A 35 -32.51 5.12 24.62
N GLU A 36 -33.56 5.53 23.87
CA GLU A 36 -34.58 6.46 24.36
C GLU A 36 -35.31 5.97 25.63
N ASP A 37 -35.36 4.65 25.85
CA ASP A 37 -36.11 4.04 26.98
C ASP A 37 -35.25 3.70 28.22
N SER A 38 -33.95 3.42 28.06
CA SER A 38 -33.10 2.95 29.17
C SER A 38 -32.03 3.95 29.59
N GLY A 39 -31.69 4.92 28.76
CA GLY A 39 -30.60 5.88 29.02
C GLY A 39 -29.20 5.23 29.00
N GLU A 40 -29.10 3.97 28.61
CA GLU A 40 -27.81 3.29 28.48
C GLU A 40 -27.19 3.58 27.09
N ALA A 41 -25.94 4.05 27.08
CA ALA A 41 -25.20 4.30 25.87
C ALA A 41 -24.71 2.98 25.26
N HIS A 42 -25.19 2.64 24.08
CA HIS A 42 -24.71 1.50 23.32
C HIS A 42 -23.80 1.95 22.16
N GLU A 43 -22.71 1.18 21.91
CA GLU A 43 -21.90 1.41 20.73
C GLU A 43 -22.70 1.01 19.47
N ARG A 44 -22.91 1.98 18.57
CA ARG A 44 -23.47 1.77 17.23
C ARG A 44 -22.37 1.90 16.19
N PRO A 45 -21.73 0.80 15.76
CA PRO A 45 -20.71 0.83 14.69
C PRO A 45 -21.27 1.43 13.40
N PHE A 46 -20.41 2.04 12.61
CA PHE A 46 -20.77 2.48 11.26
C PHE A 46 -20.84 1.25 10.35
N VAL A 47 -21.84 1.25 9.45
CA VAL A 47 -22.04 0.15 8.51
C VAL A 47 -21.33 0.40 7.17
N ASP A 48 -21.19 1.65 6.77
CA ASP A 48 -20.47 2.06 5.56
C ASP A 48 -20.07 3.55 5.60
N LEU A 49 -19.49 4.06 4.51
CA LEU A 49 -19.11 5.45 4.33
C LEU A 49 -20.32 6.41 4.35
N PHE A 50 -21.47 6.00 3.83
CA PHE A 50 -22.68 6.84 3.77
C PHE A 50 -23.30 7.00 5.16
N ASP A 51 -23.40 5.91 5.94
CA ASP A 51 -23.84 5.94 7.33
C ASP A 51 -22.88 6.80 8.18
N PHE A 52 -21.57 6.66 7.96
CA PHE A 52 -20.57 7.48 8.60
C PHE A 52 -20.83 8.97 8.34
N CYS A 53 -20.96 9.39 7.08
CA CYS A 53 -21.18 10.79 6.72
C CYS A 53 -22.56 11.31 7.19
N ALA A 54 -23.57 10.46 7.32
CA ALA A 54 -24.88 10.84 7.82
C ALA A 54 -24.90 11.12 9.33
N ARG A 55 -23.98 10.51 10.09
CA ARG A 55 -23.96 10.55 11.55
C ARG A 55 -22.92 11.45 12.16
N VAL A 56 -21.72 11.56 11.55
CA VAL A 56 -20.61 12.39 12.08
C VAL A 56 -20.87 13.88 11.86
N ASP A 57 -20.40 14.76 12.75
CA ASP A 57 -20.43 16.22 12.50
C ASP A 57 -19.45 16.57 11.38
N LEU A 58 -19.98 16.83 10.16
CA LEU A 58 -19.20 17.15 8.95
C LEU A 58 -18.49 18.51 9.00
N ARG A 59 -18.73 19.34 10.02
CA ARG A 59 -17.95 20.57 10.28
C ARG A 59 -16.62 20.24 10.95
N ARG A 60 -16.57 19.18 11.79
CA ARG A 60 -15.38 18.68 12.48
C ARG A 60 -14.65 17.59 11.65
N VAL A 61 -15.41 16.78 10.92
CA VAL A 61 -14.92 15.71 10.03
C VAL A 61 -15.08 16.14 8.58
N ASN A 62 -14.13 16.91 8.08
CA ASN A 62 -14.17 17.43 6.71
C ASN A 62 -13.77 16.36 5.68
N LYS A 63 -13.93 16.69 4.37
CA LYS A 63 -13.61 15.81 3.25
C LYS A 63 -12.19 15.23 3.33
N SER A 64 -11.19 16.06 3.67
CA SER A 64 -9.79 15.59 3.75
C SER A 64 -9.55 14.58 4.87
N VAL A 65 -10.27 14.70 6.00
CA VAL A 65 -10.25 13.69 7.06
C VAL A 65 -10.83 12.37 6.57
N ILE A 66 -11.97 12.42 5.85
CA ILE A 66 -12.62 11.21 5.29
C ILE A 66 -11.71 10.56 4.25
N GLU A 67 -11.08 11.35 3.37
CA GLU A 67 -10.09 10.86 2.40
C GLU A 67 -8.94 10.13 3.10
N ALA A 68 -8.39 10.70 4.17
CA ALA A 68 -7.33 10.06 4.95
C ALA A 68 -7.79 8.74 5.60
N LEU A 69 -9.00 8.70 6.15
CA LEU A 69 -9.60 7.49 6.75
C LEU A 69 -9.81 6.37 5.72
N VAL A 70 -10.28 6.71 4.51
CA VAL A 70 -10.44 5.73 3.42
C VAL A 70 -9.08 5.23 2.94
N GLN A 71 -8.11 6.13 2.72
CA GLN A 71 -6.79 5.78 2.21
C GLN A 71 -6.01 4.88 3.19
N CYS A 72 -6.13 5.09 4.49
CA CYS A 72 -5.47 4.25 5.50
C CYS A 72 -6.21 2.95 5.81
N GLY A 73 -7.38 2.69 5.19
CA GLY A 73 -8.14 1.45 5.40
C GLY A 73 -9.00 1.41 6.66
N ALA A 74 -9.33 2.57 7.26
CA ALA A 74 -10.17 2.61 8.46
C ALA A 74 -11.59 2.02 8.24
N PHE A 75 -12.05 1.97 7.01
CA PHE A 75 -13.34 1.39 6.62
C PHE A 75 -13.25 -0.05 6.10
N ASP A 76 -12.05 -0.65 5.97
CA ASP A 76 -11.90 -1.96 5.31
C ASP A 76 -12.78 -3.04 5.95
N THR A 77 -12.90 -3.07 7.26
CA THR A 77 -13.70 -4.10 7.95
C THR A 77 -15.17 -4.07 7.54
N VAL A 78 -15.76 -2.88 7.42
CA VAL A 78 -17.17 -2.72 7.05
C VAL A 78 -17.37 -2.79 5.54
N HIS A 79 -16.44 -2.27 4.76
CA HIS A 79 -16.52 -2.27 3.31
C HIS A 79 -16.27 -3.65 2.70
N ASN A 80 -15.35 -4.45 3.24
CA ASN A 80 -15.11 -5.83 2.79
C ASN A 80 -16.35 -6.73 2.99
N ALA A 81 -17.14 -6.48 4.04
CA ALA A 81 -18.39 -7.20 4.27
C ALA A 81 -19.44 -7.00 3.16
N ILE A 82 -19.36 -5.88 2.43
CA ILE A 82 -20.26 -5.53 1.32
C ILE A 82 -19.52 -5.52 -0.03
N ASN A 83 -18.32 -6.11 -0.11
CA ASN A 83 -17.47 -6.18 -1.31
C ASN A 83 -17.18 -4.81 -1.95
N VAL A 84 -16.92 -3.79 -1.12
CA VAL A 84 -16.52 -2.45 -1.56
C VAL A 84 -15.01 -2.26 -1.34
N HIS A 85 -14.30 -1.85 -2.39
CA HIS A 85 -12.86 -1.56 -2.33
C HIS A 85 -12.62 -0.10 -1.94
N ARG A 86 -11.42 0.20 -1.42
CA ARG A 86 -11.02 1.57 -1.05
C ARG A 86 -11.12 2.55 -2.23
N SER A 87 -10.84 2.12 -3.47
CA SER A 87 -10.97 2.92 -4.69
C SER A 87 -12.40 3.41 -4.90
N GLN A 88 -13.39 2.52 -4.74
CA GLN A 88 -14.82 2.81 -4.86
C GLN A 88 -15.27 3.76 -3.75
N ALA A 89 -14.86 3.48 -2.50
CA ALA A 89 -15.15 4.32 -1.35
C ALA A 89 -14.58 5.73 -1.53
N PHE A 90 -13.36 5.85 -2.05
CA PHE A 90 -12.68 7.14 -2.27
C PHE A 90 -13.43 8.03 -3.27
N ILE A 91 -13.90 7.46 -4.38
CA ILE A 91 -14.69 8.19 -5.37
C ILE A 91 -16.09 8.56 -4.83
N ALA A 92 -16.67 7.70 -3.97
CA ALA A 92 -17.99 7.94 -3.37
C ALA A 92 -17.98 9.04 -2.27
N ILE A 93 -16.81 9.51 -1.79
CA ILE A 93 -16.71 10.47 -0.68
C ILE A 93 -17.54 11.74 -0.94
N GLU A 94 -17.47 12.31 -2.12
CA GLU A 94 -18.19 13.55 -2.44
C GLU A 94 -19.71 13.36 -2.33
N GLN A 95 -20.23 12.30 -2.93
CA GLN A 95 -21.63 11.94 -2.84
C GLN A 95 -22.06 11.63 -1.40
N ALA A 96 -21.22 10.92 -0.64
CA ALA A 96 -21.50 10.59 0.75
C ALA A 96 -21.58 11.84 1.64
N VAL A 97 -20.64 12.77 1.45
CA VAL A 97 -20.62 14.05 2.19
C VAL A 97 -21.83 14.94 1.84
N GLU A 98 -22.18 15.07 0.56
CA GLU A 98 -23.34 15.86 0.14
C GLU A 98 -24.64 15.27 0.72
N ARG A 99 -24.81 13.94 0.63
CA ARG A 99 -25.96 13.26 1.21
C ARG A 99 -26.00 13.39 2.73
N GLY A 100 -24.85 13.22 3.41
CA GLY A 100 -24.75 13.39 4.85
C GLY A 100 -25.18 14.79 5.30
N LYS A 101 -24.71 15.85 4.61
CA LYS A 101 -25.13 17.24 4.88
C LYS A 101 -26.64 17.42 4.73
N ARG A 102 -27.23 16.84 3.69
CA ARG A 102 -28.68 16.92 3.48
C ARG A 102 -29.45 16.27 4.62
N ILE A 103 -29.08 15.03 5.01
CA ILE A 103 -29.72 14.31 6.12
C ILE A 103 -29.59 15.11 7.43
N GLN A 104 -28.40 15.67 7.72
CA GLN A 104 -28.18 16.46 8.92
C GLN A 104 -28.99 17.77 8.91
N ALA A 105 -29.13 18.43 7.77
CA ALA A 105 -29.96 19.62 7.62
C ALA A 105 -31.46 19.31 7.84
N GLU A 106 -31.94 18.20 7.30
CA GLU A 106 -33.33 17.73 7.50
C GLU A 106 -33.61 17.46 8.98
N ARG A 107 -32.71 16.75 9.66
CA ARG A 107 -32.82 16.51 11.13
C ARG A 107 -32.79 17.80 11.96
N SER A 108 -31.93 18.75 11.61
CA SER A 108 -31.79 20.00 12.36
C SER A 108 -32.95 20.99 12.13
N SER A 109 -33.64 20.92 11.01
CA SER A 109 -34.77 21.80 10.70
C SER A 109 -36.09 21.40 11.38
N GLY A 110 -36.13 20.25 12.09
CA GLY A 110 -37.34 19.75 12.72
C GLY A 110 -38.47 19.40 11.75
N GLN A 111 -38.22 19.49 10.44
CA GLN A 111 -39.08 18.95 9.42
C GLN A 111 -38.90 17.43 9.39
N GLU A 112 -39.62 16.73 10.29
CA GLU A 112 -39.99 15.37 9.97
C GLU A 112 -40.67 15.44 8.60
N SER A 113 -40.06 14.78 7.62
CA SER A 113 -40.61 14.75 6.27
C SER A 113 -42.07 14.28 6.36
N LEU A 114 -42.98 15.11 5.87
CA LEU A 114 -44.41 14.76 5.76
C LEU A 114 -44.60 13.42 5.01
N PHE A 115 -43.57 13.01 4.26
CA PHE A 115 -43.44 11.71 3.61
C PHE A 115 -43.15 10.56 4.59
N GLY A 116 -42.40 10.77 5.71
CA GLY A 116 -42.17 9.75 6.73
C GLY A 116 -43.41 9.37 7.51
N LEU A 117 -44.41 10.25 7.56
CA LEU A 117 -45.74 9.97 8.14
C LEU A 117 -46.71 9.25 7.17
N MET A 118 -46.44 9.22 5.88
CA MET A 118 -47.25 8.56 4.83
C MET A 118 -46.52 7.34 4.20
N GLY A 119 -45.25 7.15 4.40
CA GLY A 119 -44.42 6.04 3.87
C GLY A 119 -44.51 4.84 4.80
N GLY A 120 -44.93 3.71 4.25
CA GLY A 120 -44.99 2.45 4.97
C GLY A 120 -43.58 1.89 5.31
N GLU A 121 -43.58 0.69 5.91
CA GLU A 121 -42.39 -0.03 6.41
C GLU A 121 -41.15 -0.09 5.47
N GLU A 122 -41.33 0.14 4.15
CA GLU A 122 -40.23 0.22 3.16
C GLU A 122 -39.37 1.48 3.30
N GLU A 123 -39.92 2.61 3.78
CA GLU A 123 -39.12 3.84 4.01
C GLU A 123 -38.41 3.84 5.37
N ALA A 124 -38.93 3.15 6.37
CA ALA A 124 -38.28 2.92 7.63
C ALA A 124 -36.98 2.11 7.43
N GLN A 125 -36.98 1.10 6.54
CA GLN A 125 -35.80 0.35 6.12
C GLN A 125 -34.79 1.20 5.34
N ALA A 126 -35.22 2.25 4.62
CA ALA A 126 -34.32 3.19 3.94
C ALA A 126 -33.54 4.10 4.92
N TYR A 127 -34.03 4.26 6.16
CA TYR A 127 -33.29 4.93 7.25
C TYR A 127 -32.31 3.99 7.97
N GLU A 128 -32.55 2.68 7.94
CA GLU A 128 -31.63 1.69 8.52
C GLU A 128 -30.39 1.45 7.66
N HIS A 129 -30.51 1.63 6.34
CA HIS A 129 -29.38 1.61 5.41
C HIS A 129 -29.44 2.88 4.54
N PRO A 130 -28.68 3.93 4.84
CA PRO A 130 -28.58 5.10 3.97
C PRO A 130 -27.88 4.71 2.65
N GLY A 131 -28.57 3.93 1.85
CA GLY A 131 -28.12 3.30 0.62
C GLY A 131 -27.61 4.31 -0.41
N GLY A 132 -26.35 4.66 -0.32
CA GLY A 132 -25.57 5.22 -1.40
C GLY A 132 -25.08 4.07 -2.28
N SER A 133 -24.96 4.29 -3.57
CA SER A 133 -24.34 3.31 -4.46
C SER A 133 -22.86 3.62 -4.62
N PHE A 134 -22.01 2.64 -4.34
CA PHE A 134 -20.61 2.74 -4.69
C PHE A 134 -20.43 2.52 -6.20
N PRO A 135 -19.56 3.30 -6.87
CA PRO A 135 -19.30 3.11 -8.29
C PRO A 135 -18.63 1.76 -8.53
N VAL A 136 -18.88 1.17 -9.71
CA VAL A 136 -18.18 -0.04 -10.14
C VAL A 136 -16.82 0.37 -10.67
N LEU A 137 -15.75 0.06 -9.93
CA LEU A 137 -14.36 0.39 -10.24
C LEU A 137 -13.45 -0.77 -9.86
N ASP A 138 -12.33 -0.89 -10.53
CA ASP A 138 -11.27 -1.80 -10.12
C ASP A 138 -10.62 -1.32 -8.81
N PRO A 139 -10.14 -2.25 -7.95
CA PRO A 139 -9.35 -1.89 -6.79
C PRO A 139 -8.08 -1.15 -7.21
N TRP A 140 -7.57 -0.28 -6.33
CA TRP A 140 -6.22 0.24 -6.52
C TRP A 140 -5.22 -0.89 -6.68
N ASP A 141 -4.24 -0.73 -7.55
CA ASP A 141 -3.14 -1.66 -7.56
C ASP A 141 -2.35 -1.59 -6.24
N SER A 142 -1.59 -2.64 -5.96
CA SER A 142 -0.84 -2.76 -4.70
C SER A 142 0.08 -1.56 -4.44
N ARG A 143 0.71 -1.02 -5.49
CA ARG A 143 1.62 0.13 -5.39
C ARG A 143 0.87 1.41 -5.01
N GLU A 144 -0.26 1.68 -5.68
CA GLU A 144 -1.08 2.85 -5.37
C GLU A 144 -1.65 2.77 -3.95
N GLN A 145 -2.16 1.60 -3.55
CA GLN A 145 -2.68 1.39 -2.20
C GLN A 145 -1.62 1.65 -1.13
N LEU A 146 -0.43 1.05 -1.27
CA LEU A 146 0.69 1.23 -0.34
C LEU A 146 1.18 2.69 -0.32
N SER A 147 1.24 3.37 -1.47
CA SER A 147 1.61 4.78 -1.55
C SER A 147 0.63 5.67 -0.77
N ARG A 148 -0.67 5.41 -0.88
CA ARG A 148 -1.72 6.14 -0.14
C ARG A 148 -1.66 5.87 1.37
N GLU A 149 -1.44 4.62 1.78
CA GLU A 149 -1.21 4.26 3.19
C GLU A 149 -0.01 5.00 3.77
N LYS A 150 1.15 4.93 3.11
CA LYS A 150 2.37 5.62 3.53
C LYS A 150 2.16 7.13 3.61
N GLY A 151 1.41 7.71 2.65
CA GLY A 151 1.07 9.13 2.63
C GLY A 151 0.30 9.58 3.88
N THR A 152 -0.64 8.77 4.34
CA THR A 152 -1.54 9.08 5.45
C THR A 152 -1.02 8.63 6.82
N LEU A 153 -0.41 7.46 6.91
CA LEU A 153 0.07 6.86 8.16
C LEU A 153 1.55 7.15 8.44
N GLY A 154 2.35 7.30 7.38
CA GLY A 154 3.80 7.37 7.48
C GLY A 154 4.49 6.01 7.42
N PHE A 155 3.73 4.91 7.37
CA PHE A 155 4.22 3.53 7.22
C PHE A 155 3.19 2.69 6.45
N TYR A 156 3.55 1.45 6.10
CA TYR A 156 2.71 0.51 5.36
C TYR A 156 1.97 -0.42 6.33
N ILE A 157 0.72 -0.77 6.03
CA ILE A 157 -0.10 -1.73 6.79
C ILE A 157 -0.41 -2.98 5.98
N SER A 158 -0.89 -2.82 4.73
CA SER A 158 -1.35 -3.96 3.93
C SER A 158 -0.24 -4.77 3.29
N GLY A 159 1.01 -4.34 3.39
CA GLY A 159 2.19 -5.01 2.83
C GLY A 159 3.36 -4.04 2.69
N HIS A 160 4.44 -4.47 2.08
CA HIS A 160 5.59 -3.63 1.78
C HIS A 160 5.86 -3.60 0.26
N PRO A 161 6.29 -2.47 -0.34
CA PRO A 161 6.59 -2.41 -1.78
C PRO A 161 7.59 -3.46 -2.26
N LEU A 162 8.45 -3.95 -1.36
CA LEU A 162 9.44 -4.97 -1.64
C LEU A 162 8.92 -6.41 -1.51
N ASP A 163 7.72 -6.64 -0.97
CA ASP A 163 7.20 -7.99 -0.74
C ASP A 163 7.09 -8.78 -2.04
N ARG A 164 6.70 -8.12 -3.13
CA ARG A 164 6.62 -8.73 -4.46
C ARG A 164 7.99 -9.21 -4.99
N TYR A 165 9.08 -8.62 -4.49
CA TYR A 165 10.44 -8.90 -4.93
C TYR A 165 11.26 -9.71 -3.91
N ARG A 166 10.59 -10.28 -2.91
CA ARG A 166 11.27 -10.94 -1.78
C ARG A 166 12.23 -12.04 -2.20
N SER A 167 11.81 -12.90 -3.13
CA SER A 167 12.64 -13.99 -3.66
C SER A 167 13.85 -13.49 -4.44
N GLU A 168 13.63 -12.44 -5.22
CA GLU A 168 14.65 -11.81 -6.05
C GLU A 168 15.67 -11.06 -5.19
N LEU A 169 15.20 -10.32 -4.18
CA LEU A 169 16.07 -9.62 -3.24
C LEU A 169 16.99 -10.58 -2.47
N LEU A 170 16.49 -11.73 -2.04
CA LEU A 170 17.31 -12.76 -1.40
C LEU A 170 18.43 -13.31 -2.31
N ARG A 171 18.27 -13.21 -3.63
CA ARG A 171 19.29 -13.66 -4.60
C ARG A 171 20.28 -12.55 -4.97
N PHE A 172 19.86 -11.29 -4.98
CA PHE A 172 20.65 -10.18 -5.48
C PHE A 172 21.26 -9.29 -4.40
N CYS A 173 20.69 -9.31 -3.19
CA CYS A 173 21.21 -8.56 -2.05
C CYS A 173 22.07 -9.45 -1.16
N ASP A 174 23.21 -8.95 -0.76
CA ASP A 174 24.10 -9.62 0.20
C ASP A 174 24.02 -9.01 1.60
N ALA A 175 23.22 -7.94 1.76
CA ALA A 175 22.95 -7.30 3.03
C ALA A 175 21.50 -6.77 3.11
N THR A 176 21.04 -6.59 4.35
CA THR A 176 19.77 -5.92 4.70
C THR A 176 20.09 -4.70 5.56
N THR A 177 19.13 -3.77 5.71
CA THR A 177 19.32 -2.61 6.59
C THR A 177 19.69 -3.00 8.02
N GLU A 178 19.17 -4.09 8.55
CA GLU A 178 19.46 -4.62 9.87
C GLU A 178 20.89 -5.19 9.97
N SER A 179 21.34 -5.93 8.95
CA SER A 179 22.64 -6.61 8.95
C SER A 179 23.83 -5.66 8.84
N LEU A 180 23.63 -4.44 8.32
CA LEU A 180 24.71 -3.48 8.06
C LEU A 180 25.51 -3.10 9.30
N ALA A 181 24.88 -3.05 10.46
CA ALA A 181 25.56 -2.71 11.72
C ALA A 181 26.62 -3.76 12.13
N GLN A 182 26.52 -4.99 11.62
CA GLN A 182 27.40 -6.11 11.95
C GLN A 182 28.50 -6.32 10.89
N LEU A 183 28.44 -5.59 9.76
CA LEU A 183 29.39 -5.74 8.67
C LEU A 183 30.64 -4.85 8.89
N ASP A 184 31.77 -5.27 8.37
CA ASP A 184 32.99 -4.51 8.45
C ASP A 184 32.91 -3.17 7.71
N ASN A 185 33.64 -2.18 8.25
CA ASN A 185 33.79 -0.88 7.60
C ASN A 185 34.41 -1.03 6.21
N HIS A 186 33.91 -0.30 5.22
CA HIS A 186 34.30 -0.36 3.80
C HIS A 186 33.95 -1.65 3.07
N ARG A 187 33.23 -2.60 3.69
CA ARG A 187 32.68 -3.76 2.97
C ARG A 187 31.78 -3.31 1.84
N GLN A 188 31.99 -3.89 0.66
CA GLN A 188 31.10 -3.69 -0.48
C GLN A 188 29.83 -4.49 -0.28
N ILE A 189 28.69 -3.87 -0.56
CA ILE A 189 27.37 -4.42 -0.31
C ILE A 189 26.40 -4.09 -1.45
N THR A 190 25.39 -4.94 -1.58
CA THR A 190 24.21 -4.70 -2.42
C THR A 190 22.97 -4.80 -1.55
N VAL A 191 22.13 -3.74 -1.55
CA VAL A 191 20.91 -3.65 -0.76
C VAL A 191 19.74 -3.21 -1.64
N GLY A 192 18.56 -3.82 -1.47
CA GLY A 192 17.34 -3.37 -2.12
C GLY A 192 16.43 -2.66 -1.13
N GLY A 193 15.79 -1.58 -1.57
CA GLY A 193 14.93 -0.79 -0.69
C GLY A 193 14.19 0.32 -1.40
N THR A 194 13.41 1.08 -0.63
CA THR A 194 12.75 2.32 -1.06
C THR A 194 13.52 3.54 -0.56
N VAL A 195 13.50 4.62 -1.36
CA VAL A 195 14.18 5.87 -1.01
C VAL A 195 13.27 6.77 -0.20
N GLU A 196 13.75 7.24 0.96
CA GLU A 196 13.04 8.19 1.80
C GLU A 196 13.89 9.42 2.13
N GLY A 197 13.24 10.58 2.15
CA GLY A 197 13.86 11.82 2.62
C GLY A 197 15.03 12.28 1.74
N TYR A 198 14.95 12.09 0.41
CA TYR A 198 15.99 12.55 -0.52
C TYR A 198 16.20 14.05 -0.41
N ARG A 199 17.47 14.45 -0.24
CA ARG A 199 17.88 15.85 -0.14
C ARG A 199 19.27 16.06 -0.74
N GLU A 200 19.46 17.16 -1.44
CA GLU A 200 20.77 17.57 -1.95
C GLU A 200 21.35 18.71 -1.10
N ARG A 201 22.66 18.69 -0.94
CA ARG A 201 23.41 19.76 -0.27
C ARG A 201 24.66 20.12 -1.06
N ARG A 202 24.95 21.40 -1.18
CA ARG A 202 26.23 21.86 -1.72
C ARG A 202 27.30 21.82 -0.65
N THR A 203 28.47 21.28 -1.01
CA THR A 203 29.69 21.33 -0.19
C THR A 203 30.34 22.69 -0.25
N LYS A 204 31.23 23.00 0.69
CA LYS A 204 32.02 24.24 0.68
C LYS A 204 32.85 24.42 -0.61
N MET A 205 33.16 23.36 -1.31
CA MET A 205 33.93 23.34 -2.57
C MET A 205 32.99 23.46 -3.81
N GLY A 206 31.69 23.71 -3.62
CA GLY A 206 30.74 23.91 -4.72
C GLY A 206 30.16 22.62 -5.33
N HIS A 207 30.60 21.44 -4.93
CA HIS A 207 30.09 20.18 -5.40
C HIS A 207 28.75 19.84 -4.73
N THR A 208 27.87 19.14 -5.43
CA THR A 208 26.60 18.64 -4.88
C THR A 208 26.76 17.22 -4.34
N MET A 209 26.22 16.97 -3.16
CA MET A 209 26.07 15.65 -2.54
C MET A 209 24.60 15.41 -2.26
N ALA A 210 24.15 14.15 -2.27
CA ALA A 210 22.81 13.80 -1.85
C ALA A 210 22.84 12.90 -0.61
N PHE A 211 21.74 12.96 0.13
CA PHE A 211 21.49 12.17 1.34
C PHE A 211 20.06 11.67 1.31
N PHE A 212 19.85 10.44 1.66
CA PHE A 212 18.53 9.84 1.81
C PHE A 212 18.61 8.66 2.77
N HIS A 213 17.46 8.09 3.14
CA HIS A 213 17.42 6.80 3.81
C HIS A 213 16.97 5.74 2.82
N ILE A 214 17.60 4.58 2.84
CA ILE A 214 17.06 3.38 2.24
C ILE A 214 16.29 2.62 3.31
N GLU A 215 15.06 2.24 2.98
CA GLU A 215 14.15 1.49 3.86
C GLU A 215 13.84 0.15 3.22
N ASP A 216 13.98 -0.93 3.98
CA ASP A 216 13.51 -2.26 3.66
C ASP A 216 12.50 -2.74 4.72
N ALA A 217 12.10 -4.01 4.69
CA ALA A 217 11.15 -4.57 5.65
C ALA A 217 11.70 -4.67 7.09
N LEU A 218 13.01 -4.51 7.29
CA LEU A 218 13.69 -4.70 8.56
C LEU A 218 14.12 -3.38 9.23
N GLY A 219 14.22 -2.29 8.46
CA GLY A 219 14.61 -1.01 9.00
C GLY A 219 14.98 0.04 7.94
N ARG A 220 15.74 1.04 8.37
CA ARG A 220 16.21 2.12 7.49
C ARG A 220 17.66 2.50 7.83
N VAL A 221 18.43 2.87 6.82
CA VAL A 221 19.83 3.30 6.97
C VAL A 221 20.11 4.53 6.12
N GLU A 222 20.88 5.48 6.63
CA GLU A 222 21.29 6.67 5.89
C GLU A 222 22.26 6.31 4.76
N VAL A 223 21.99 6.85 3.58
CA VAL A 223 22.81 6.71 2.37
C VAL A 223 23.40 8.05 2.00
N ILE A 224 24.70 8.08 1.75
CA ILE A 224 25.47 9.25 1.36
C ILE A 224 25.90 9.08 -0.09
N VAL A 225 25.49 10.02 -0.94
CA VAL A 225 25.86 10.05 -2.36
C VAL A 225 26.89 11.13 -2.57
N ARG A 226 28.11 10.72 -2.94
CA ARG A 226 29.20 11.65 -3.28
C ARG A 226 28.98 12.29 -4.66
N PRO A 227 29.66 13.39 -5.00
CA PRO A 227 29.46 14.10 -6.26
C PRO A 227 29.59 13.22 -7.50
N ARG A 228 30.65 12.41 -7.59
CA ARG A 228 30.91 11.56 -8.77
C ARG A 228 29.79 10.57 -9.10
N PRO A 229 29.29 9.75 -8.15
CA PRO A 229 28.10 8.93 -8.42
C PRO A 229 26.87 9.75 -8.82
N LEU A 230 26.64 10.91 -8.17
CA LEU A 230 25.47 11.75 -8.39
C LEU A 230 25.43 12.40 -9.79
N GLU A 231 26.58 12.50 -10.47
CA GLU A 231 26.71 13.00 -11.84
C GLU A 231 26.38 11.94 -12.90
N LYS A 232 26.21 10.66 -12.50
CA LYS A 232 25.80 9.61 -13.44
C LYS A 232 24.40 9.85 -13.94
N GLU A 233 24.20 9.68 -15.23
CA GLU A 233 22.91 9.80 -15.90
C GLU A 233 21.89 8.79 -15.31
N GLY A 234 20.66 9.21 -15.11
CA GLY A 234 19.57 8.37 -14.62
C GLY A 234 19.57 8.13 -13.09
N LEU A 235 20.68 8.43 -12.36
CA LEU A 235 20.73 8.13 -10.93
C LEU A 235 19.76 9.00 -10.13
N ARG A 236 19.68 10.31 -10.42
CA ARG A 236 18.77 11.21 -9.70
C ARG A 236 17.32 10.83 -9.92
N GLU A 237 16.98 10.53 -11.16
CA GLU A 237 15.66 10.08 -11.58
C GLU A 237 15.27 8.80 -10.84
N ALA A 238 16.15 7.81 -10.78
CA ALA A 238 15.93 6.57 -10.05
C ALA A 238 15.72 6.83 -8.55
N LEU A 239 16.56 7.66 -7.91
CA LEU A 239 16.46 8.00 -6.49
C LEU A 239 15.20 8.81 -6.13
N GLN A 240 14.62 9.56 -7.07
CA GLN A 240 13.42 10.38 -6.88
C GLN A 240 12.14 9.74 -7.42
N SER A 241 12.23 8.59 -8.07
CA SER A 241 11.10 7.92 -8.72
C SER A 241 10.02 7.41 -7.76
N GLY A 242 10.34 7.28 -6.48
CA GLY A 242 9.48 6.62 -5.48
C GLY A 242 9.33 5.12 -5.68
N GLN A 243 10.10 4.53 -6.60
CA GLN A 243 10.13 3.10 -6.86
C GLN A 243 11.22 2.41 -6.04
N PRO A 244 11.08 1.10 -5.77
CA PRO A 244 12.16 0.32 -5.18
C PRO A 244 13.41 0.36 -6.04
N ILE A 245 14.57 0.48 -5.39
CA ILE A 245 15.88 0.50 -6.03
C ILE A 245 16.76 -0.66 -5.52
N LEU A 246 17.68 -1.08 -6.35
CA LEU A 246 18.83 -1.88 -5.97
C LEU A 246 20.04 -0.95 -5.93
N LEU A 247 20.68 -0.83 -4.78
CA LEU A 247 21.87 -0.01 -4.61
C LEU A 247 23.11 -0.85 -4.33
N GLY A 248 24.24 -0.45 -4.93
CA GLY A 248 25.57 -0.92 -4.61
C GLY A 248 26.37 0.18 -3.92
N GLY A 249 27.12 -0.17 -2.89
CA GLY A 249 27.89 0.79 -2.12
C GLY A 249 28.80 0.15 -1.09
N ARG A 250 29.35 0.97 -0.20
CA ARG A 250 30.21 0.50 0.89
C ARG A 250 29.66 0.92 2.24
N VAL A 251 29.79 0.01 3.20
CA VAL A 251 29.46 0.31 4.60
C VAL A 251 30.43 1.35 5.15
N LYS A 252 29.90 2.32 5.86
CA LYS A 252 30.65 3.31 6.62
C LYS A 252 30.11 3.35 8.04
N HIS A 253 30.96 3.04 9.03
CA HIS A 253 30.65 3.27 10.43
C HIS A 253 31.02 4.69 10.82
N GLU A 254 30.10 5.41 11.41
CA GLU A 254 30.27 6.77 11.89
C GLU A 254 29.98 6.83 13.39
N GLN A 255 30.96 7.21 14.18
CA GLN A 255 30.77 7.44 15.62
C GLN A 255 29.97 8.71 15.83
N ASP A 256 29.04 8.71 16.77
CA ASP A 256 28.33 9.93 17.15
C ASP A 256 29.36 10.90 17.76
N ARG A 257 29.43 12.11 17.22
CA ARG A 257 30.36 13.15 17.69
C ARG A 257 30.04 13.67 19.09
N ASN A 258 28.83 13.42 19.57
CA ASN A 258 28.33 13.90 20.85
C ASN A 258 28.29 12.80 21.92
N ASP A 259 28.42 11.53 21.54
CA ASP A 259 28.40 10.39 22.45
C ASP A 259 29.39 9.29 22.01
N ASP A 260 30.57 9.35 22.56
CA ASP A 260 31.63 8.36 22.31
C ASP A 260 31.29 6.96 22.85
N SER A 261 30.26 6.84 23.69
CA SER A 261 29.79 5.57 24.26
C SER A 261 28.70 4.90 23.42
N ALA A 262 28.10 5.62 22.46
CA ALA A 262 27.11 5.07 21.55
C ALA A 262 27.76 4.10 20.54
N ALA A 263 27.06 3.03 20.20
CA ALA A 263 27.48 2.15 19.12
C ALA A 263 27.58 2.93 17.79
N PRO A 264 28.63 2.70 16.96
CA PRO A 264 28.76 3.41 15.70
C PRO A 264 27.57 3.13 14.78
N GLU A 265 27.02 4.17 14.21
CA GLU A 265 25.92 4.09 13.27
C GLU A 265 26.42 3.65 11.88
N ALA A 266 25.80 2.60 11.32
CA ALA A 266 26.14 2.15 9.99
C ALA A 266 25.43 3.06 8.94
N LYS A 267 26.22 3.53 7.96
CA LYS A 267 25.75 4.30 6.80
C LYS A 267 26.26 3.64 5.52
N ILE A 268 25.64 3.97 4.40
CA ILE A 268 26.08 3.48 3.09
C ILE A 268 26.69 4.62 2.29
N LEU A 269 27.88 4.43 1.75
CA LEU A 269 28.44 5.28 0.72
C LEU A 269 28.03 4.72 -0.64
N LEU A 270 27.09 5.37 -1.32
CA LEU A 270 26.57 4.94 -2.61
C LEU A 270 27.64 4.99 -3.71
N GLU A 271 27.73 3.94 -4.49
CA GLU A 271 28.53 3.86 -5.73
C GLU A 271 27.64 3.78 -6.98
N GLU A 272 26.54 3.05 -6.90
CA GLU A 272 25.55 2.91 -7.97
C GLU A 272 24.17 2.61 -7.41
N ALA A 273 23.13 2.95 -8.16
CA ALA A 273 21.76 2.50 -7.93
C ALA A 273 21.00 2.45 -9.25
N THR A 274 20.10 1.48 -9.34
CA THR A 274 19.17 1.28 -10.46
C THR A 274 17.80 0.98 -9.91
N LEU A 275 16.75 1.19 -10.72
CA LEU A 275 15.43 0.70 -10.36
C LEU A 275 15.49 -0.82 -10.19
N LEU A 276 14.82 -1.32 -9.17
CA LEU A 276 14.81 -2.77 -8.90
C LEU A 276 14.17 -3.52 -10.07
N SER A 277 13.12 -2.97 -10.68
CA SER A 277 12.49 -3.50 -11.89
C SER A 277 13.50 -3.66 -13.04
N ASP A 278 14.33 -2.64 -13.29
CA ASP A 278 15.32 -2.66 -14.38
C ASP A 278 16.45 -3.67 -14.11
N ALA A 279 16.90 -3.73 -12.86
CA ALA A 279 17.91 -4.71 -12.43
C ALA A 279 17.41 -6.15 -12.57
N LEU A 280 16.14 -6.39 -12.25
CA LEU A 280 15.49 -7.69 -12.41
C LEU A 280 15.28 -8.02 -13.87
N HIS A 281 14.76 -7.08 -14.66
CA HIS A 281 14.57 -7.23 -16.08
C HIS A 281 15.86 -7.64 -16.80
N ALA A 282 16.96 -6.94 -16.50
CA ALA A 282 18.27 -7.24 -17.09
C ALA A 282 18.85 -8.61 -16.71
N ARG A 283 18.42 -9.20 -15.60
CA ARG A 283 18.92 -10.49 -15.06
C ARG A 283 17.98 -11.65 -15.25
N THR A 284 16.72 -11.39 -15.64
CA THR A 284 15.71 -12.45 -15.86
C THR A 284 15.96 -13.15 -17.18
N THR A 285 16.10 -14.46 -17.13
CA THR A 285 16.33 -15.30 -18.32
C THR A 285 15.11 -16.16 -18.66
N ALA A 286 14.19 -16.37 -17.73
CA ALA A 286 12.95 -17.12 -17.94
C ALA A 286 11.90 -16.72 -16.90
N ILE A 287 10.62 -16.98 -17.18
CA ILE A 287 9.50 -16.71 -16.29
C ILE A 287 8.70 -17.98 -16.05
N THR A 288 8.33 -18.23 -14.79
CA THR A 288 7.37 -19.26 -14.41
C THR A 288 6.10 -18.62 -13.84
N VAL A 289 4.95 -18.88 -14.48
CA VAL A 289 3.65 -18.47 -13.97
C VAL A 289 3.04 -19.63 -13.17
N ARG A 290 2.86 -19.45 -11.84
CA ARG A 290 2.31 -20.44 -10.93
C ARG A 290 0.84 -20.19 -10.69
N LEU A 291 0.00 -21.15 -11.05
CA LEU A 291 -1.44 -21.02 -10.99
C LEU A 291 -2.07 -22.14 -10.17
N PRO A 292 -2.83 -21.84 -9.10
CA PRO A 292 -3.69 -22.82 -8.45
C PRO A 292 -4.78 -23.25 -9.42
N VAL A 293 -4.98 -24.57 -9.59
CA VAL A 293 -5.97 -25.11 -10.54
C VAL A 293 -7.39 -24.60 -10.26
N GLU A 294 -7.70 -24.38 -9.00
CA GLU A 294 -9.02 -23.87 -8.57
C GLU A 294 -9.29 -22.44 -9.05
N SER A 295 -8.25 -21.68 -9.34
CA SER A 295 -8.37 -20.27 -9.81
C SER A 295 -8.46 -20.16 -11.33
N ILE A 296 -8.44 -21.28 -12.08
CA ILE A 296 -8.31 -21.30 -13.53
C ILE A 296 -9.59 -21.79 -14.17
N ASP A 297 -10.08 -21.04 -15.12
CA ASP A 297 -11.06 -21.45 -16.11
C ASP A 297 -10.53 -21.14 -17.52
N ARG A 298 -11.27 -21.58 -18.54
CA ARG A 298 -10.88 -21.34 -19.93
C ARG A 298 -10.76 -19.86 -20.27
N THR A 299 -11.66 -19.04 -19.75
CA THR A 299 -11.70 -17.60 -20.00
C THR A 299 -10.45 -16.92 -19.41
N LYS A 300 -10.06 -17.30 -18.20
CA LYS A 300 -8.84 -16.79 -17.55
C LYS A 300 -7.56 -17.22 -18.28
N LEU A 301 -7.52 -18.48 -18.79
CA LEU A 301 -6.38 -18.93 -19.59
C LEU A 301 -6.28 -18.18 -20.93
N ASP A 302 -7.39 -17.93 -21.59
CA ASP A 302 -7.41 -17.14 -22.81
C ASP A 302 -6.98 -15.69 -22.56
N SER A 303 -7.40 -15.10 -21.43
CA SER A 303 -6.99 -13.77 -21.00
C SER A 303 -5.51 -13.71 -20.61
N LEU A 304 -4.99 -14.74 -19.91
CA LEU A 304 -3.56 -14.89 -19.59
C LEU A 304 -2.73 -14.94 -20.87
N ARG A 305 -3.12 -15.78 -21.83
CA ARG A 305 -2.43 -15.88 -23.11
C ARG A 305 -2.42 -14.55 -23.84
N ALA A 306 -3.56 -13.89 -23.95
CA ALA A 306 -3.68 -12.58 -24.61
C ALA A 306 -2.79 -11.52 -23.93
N MET A 307 -2.70 -11.53 -22.59
CA MET A 307 -1.82 -10.65 -21.84
C MET A 307 -0.34 -10.95 -22.12
N LEU A 308 0.09 -12.20 -22.07
CA LEU A 308 1.48 -12.58 -22.37
C LEU A 308 1.88 -12.20 -23.80
N GLU A 309 0.97 -12.34 -24.77
CA GLU A 309 1.21 -11.96 -26.18
C GLU A 309 1.30 -10.42 -26.40
N GLN A 310 0.81 -9.60 -25.46
CA GLN A 310 0.94 -8.13 -25.49
C GLN A 310 2.34 -7.64 -25.11
N TYR A 311 3.13 -8.46 -24.44
CA TYR A 311 4.48 -8.10 -23.98
C TYR A 311 5.54 -9.03 -24.57
N PRO A 312 5.75 -9.05 -25.89
CA PRO A 312 6.71 -9.93 -26.53
C PRO A 312 8.14 -9.57 -26.12
N GLY A 313 8.97 -10.58 -25.84
CA GLY A 313 10.36 -10.39 -25.41
C GLY A 313 11.20 -11.65 -25.49
N PRO A 314 12.38 -11.67 -24.88
CA PRO A 314 13.33 -12.78 -25.01
C PRO A 314 13.09 -13.90 -23.97
N CYS A 315 12.32 -13.69 -22.91
CA CYS A 315 12.21 -14.63 -21.80
C CYS A 315 11.15 -15.69 -22.08
N PRO A 316 11.51 -16.99 -22.14
CA PRO A 316 10.55 -18.07 -22.26
C PRO A 316 9.63 -18.15 -21.03
N VAL A 317 8.37 -18.49 -21.29
CA VAL A 317 7.36 -18.66 -20.25
C VAL A 317 7.07 -20.12 -20.00
N SER A 318 7.17 -20.56 -18.76
CA SER A 318 6.66 -21.85 -18.28
C SER A 318 5.44 -21.65 -17.41
N LEU A 319 4.51 -22.61 -17.40
CA LEU A 319 3.36 -22.62 -16.53
C LEU A 319 3.51 -23.75 -15.50
N GLU A 320 3.38 -23.43 -14.24
CA GLU A 320 3.29 -24.41 -13.15
C GLU A 320 1.86 -24.42 -12.60
N LEU A 321 1.16 -25.54 -12.78
CA LEU A 321 -0.17 -25.75 -12.22
C LEU A 321 -0.05 -26.53 -10.91
N SER A 322 -0.71 -26.08 -9.86
CA SER A 322 -0.68 -26.73 -8.55
C SER A 322 -2.07 -26.91 -7.97
N SER A 323 -2.28 -28.06 -7.30
CA SER A 323 -3.41 -28.29 -6.41
C SER A 323 -2.91 -28.38 -4.97
N PRO A 324 -3.55 -27.72 -3.98
CA PRO A 324 -3.12 -27.75 -2.59
C PRO A 324 -3.04 -29.21 -2.06
N GLY A 325 -1.82 -29.63 -1.77
CA GLY A 325 -1.56 -30.93 -1.14
C GLY A 325 -1.38 -32.14 -2.07
N ASP A 326 -1.78 -32.06 -3.36
CA ASP A 326 -1.86 -33.26 -4.20
C ASP A 326 -0.76 -33.37 -5.27
N TRP A 327 -0.60 -32.33 -6.13
CA TRP A 327 0.30 -32.45 -7.26
C TRP A 327 0.71 -31.09 -7.85
N ARG A 328 1.81 -31.09 -8.59
CA ARG A 328 2.27 -29.99 -9.43
C ARG A 328 2.57 -30.49 -10.84
N VAL A 329 2.13 -29.76 -11.82
CA VAL A 329 2.43 -30.01 -13.24
C VAL A 329 3.15 -28.79 -13.80
N ASN A 330 4.33 -29.01 -14.36
CA ASN A 330 5.09 -27.97 -15.03
C ASN A 330 4.96 -28.16 -16.55
N LEU A 331 4.47 -27.12 -17.23
CA LEU A 331 4.42 -27.00 -18.69
C LEU A 331 5.59 -26.13 -19.13
N ALA A 332 6.74 -26.74 -19.35
CA ALA A 332 8.01 -26.04 -19.62
C ALA A 332 8.04 -25.33 -20.99
N GLU A 333 7.32 -25.86 -21.98
CA GLU A 333 7.34 -25.34 -23.35
C GLU A 333 5.97 -24.78 -23.75
N THR A 334 5.64 -23.59 -23.31
CA THR A 334 4.40 -22.91 -23.74
C THR A 334 4.49 -22.33 -25.16
N GLY A 335 5.70 -22.18 -25.69
CA GLY A 335 5.97 -21.49 -26.95
C GLY A 335 5.81 -19.96 -26.85
N LEU A 336 5.58 -19.41 -25.68
CA LEU A 336 5.46 -17.96 -25.44
C LEU A 336 6.78 -17.40 -24.92
N PHE A 337 7.14 -16.23 -25.44
CA PHE A 337 8.31 -15.48 -25.05
C PHE A 337 7.89 -14.05 -24.71
N VAL A 338 8.26 -13.57 -23.54
CA VAL A 338 7.80 -12.27 -23.04
C VAL A 338 8.94 -11.38 -22.56
N ASP A 339 8.63 -10.10 -22.46
CA ASP A 339 9.40 -9.10 -21.78
C ASP A 339 8.95 -9.02 -20.31
N PRO A 340 9.81 -9.32 -19.29
CA PRO A 340 9.45 -9.33 -17.89
C PRO A 340 9.28 -7.93 -17.30
N SER A 341 8.60 -7.05 -18.01
CA SER A 341 8.35 -5.67 -17.60
C SER A 341 7.44 -5.59 -16.36
N ASP A 342 7.59 -4.52 -15.60
CA ASP A 342 6.76 -4.27 -14.41
C ASP A 342 5.26 -4.19 -14.76
N ALA A 343 4.95 -3.73 -15.98
CA ALA A 343 3.58 -3.68 -16.50
C ALA A 343 2.98 -5.09 -16.67
N LEU A 344 3.73 -6.04 -17.24
CA LEU A 344 3.30 -7.43 -17.35
C LEU A 344 3.08 -8.05 -15.96
N LEU A 345 4.06 -7.91 -15.06
CA LEU A 345 3.99 -8.48 -13.71
C LEU A 345 2.80 -7.94 -12.93
N THR A 346 2.56 -6.63 -12.98
CA THR A 346 1.41 -5.98 -12.35
C THR A 346 0.08 -6.43 -12.97
N GLY A 347 0.04 -6.60 -14.28
CA GLY A 347 -1.14 -7.12 -15.00
C GLY A 347 -1.50 -8.55 -14.55
N LEU A 348 -0.50 -9.42 -14.42
CA LEU A 348 -0.67 -10.80 -13.93
C LEU A 348 -1.16 -10.83 -12.47
N GLU A 349 -0.56 -10.01 -11.60
CA GLU A 349 -1.00 -9.90 -10.19
C GLU A 349 -2.45 -9.38 -10.08
N ARG A 350 -2.84 -8.42 -10.91
CA ARG A 350 -4.22 -7.91 -10.96
C ARG A 350 -5.20 -8.99 -11.43
N MET A 351 -4.83 -9.77 -12.45
CA MET A 351 -5.68 -10.84 -13.00
C MET A 351 -5.96 -11.95 -12.01
N PHE A 352 -4.96 -12.34 -11.19
CA PHE A 352 -5.05 -13.47 -10.26
C PHE A 352 -5.20 -13.07 -8.79
N GLY A 353 -5.13 -11.77 -8.46
CA GLY A 353 -5.26 -11.26 -7.10
C GLY A 353 -4.07 -11.56 -6.17
N SER A 354 -2.98 -12.14 -6.71
CA SER A 354 -1.77 -12.51 -5.95
C SER A 354 -0.55 -12.55 -6.87
N LYS A 355 0.66 -12.60 -6.27
CA LYS A 355 1.90 -12.84 -7.04
C LYS A 355 1.87 -14.27 -7.59
N VAL A 356 1.73 -14.39 -8.91
CA VAL A 356 1.73 -15.68 -9.64
C VAL A 356 2.98 -15.88 -10.50
N CYS A 357 3.82 -14.86 -10.65
CA CYS A 357 4.98 -14.88 -11.51
C CYS A 357 6.28 -15.01 -10.69
N GLU A 358 7.16 -15.93 -11.08
CA GLU A 358 8.52 -16.10 -10.56
C GLU A 358 9.51 -15.84 -11.68
N LEU A 359 10.53 -15.02 -11.39
CA LEU A 359 11.58 -14.62 -12.30
C LEU A 359 12.83 -15.49 -12.09
N HIS A 360 13.44 -16.00 -13.18
CA HIS A 360 14.62 -16.88 -13.14
C HIS A 360 15.82 -16.29 -13.85
#